data_f968a0cd8af6cffb7b5734a8896de0ef
#
_entry.id   f968a0cd8af6cffb7b5734a8896de0ef
#
_cell.length_a   1.000
_cell.length_b   1.000
_cell.length_c   1.000
_cell.angle_alpha   90.00
_cell.angle_beta   90.00
_cell.angle_gamma   90.00
#
_symmetry.space_group_name_H-M   'P 1'
#
loop_
_entity.id
_entity.type
_entity.pdbx_description
1 polymer ?
#
loop_
_entity_poly.entity_id
_entity_poly.type
_entity_poly.pdbx_seq_one_letter_code
_entity_poly.pdbx_strand_id
1 'polypeptide(L)'
;MIRHLTDGYFDPEYVLLFGKLAGGTPHSDAVAYDLLIVVRETPEYDWIRAKRILRYRMPYRYRKVTYINPYILPLNYVESHRTPFLYFAHAEGELLHCSDHYRFRRPKHPIDFAKAYADAKFHFDTFRTLGNDLLEQAQDAFAGGRNVRLAAQFSAQAIVYFYHTLYYVYHGMEFDIHDPVVMHDRMRTLSTKLMLVFDDNHIENIFTLPWLKQILMKTPYSA
;
A
#
# COMPACT_ATOMS: atom_id res chain seq x y z
N MET A 1 15.38 6.66 15.00
CA MET A 1 14.15 6.06 14.43
C MET A 1 14.04 4.58 14.80
N ILE A 2 15.05 3.75 14.54
CA ILE A 2 15.01 2.29 14.74
C ILE A 2 14.80 1.91 16.20
N ARG A 3 15.50 2.50 17.16
CA ARG A 3 15.30 2.25 18.60
C ARG A 3 13.87 2.40 19.08
N HIS A 4 13.06 3.18 18.37
CA HIS A 4 11.65 3.40 18.70
C HIS A 4 10.70 2.42 18.02
N LEU A 5 11.14 1.68 17.00
CA LEU A 5 10.36 0.59 16.40
C LEU A 5 10.33 -0.64 17.31
N THR A 6 11.38 -0.81 18.12
CA THR A 6 11.55 -1.94 19.04
C THR A 6 10.97 -1.69 20.44
N ASP A 7 10.56 -0.46 20.77
CA ASP A 7 10.03 -0.10 22.08
C ASP A 7 8.55 -0.52 22.27
N GLY A 8 8.22 -1.77 22.02
CA GLY A 8 7.02 -2.41 22.55
C GLY A 8 5.72 -2.32 21.73
N TYR A 9 5.68 -1.58 20.59
CA TYR A 9 4.50 -1.63 19.71
C TYR A 9 4.68 -2.61 18.56
N PHE A 10 5.87 -2.64 17.98
CA PHE A 10 6.30 -3.66 17.06
C PHE A 10 7.39 -4.46 17.76
N ASP A 11 7.28 -5.76 17.75
CA ASP A 11 8.37 -6.67 18.13
C ASP A 11 8.89 -7.33 16.85
N PRO A 12 9.66 -6.57 16.01
CA PRO A 12 10.05 -7.05 14.70
C PRO A 12 11.17 -8.07 14.80
N GLU A 13 11.05 -9.13 14.03
CA GLU A 13 12.18 -10.04 13.81
C GLU A 13 13.27 -9.33 13.00
N TYR A 14 12.87 -8.51 12.02
CA TYR A 14 13.77 -7.61 11.32
C TYR A 14 13.03 -6.48 10.60
N VAL A 15 13.79 -5.42 10.26
CA VAL A 15 13.31 -4.26 9.52
C VAL A 15 14.25 -3.97 8.37
N LEU A 16 13.71 -3.86 7.17
CA LEU A 16 14.43 -3.44 5.97
C LEU A 16 13.96 -2.06 5.51
N LEU A 17 14.90 -1.19 5.15
CA LEU A 17 14.65 -0.03 4.32
C LEU A 17 14.88 -0.44 2.86
N PHE A 18 13.92 -0.20 2.00
CA PHE A 18 14.03 -0.57 0.60
C PHE A 18 13.48 0.54 -0.33
N GLY A 19 13.49 0.29 -1.64
CA GLY A 19 13.05 1.27 -2.61
C GLY A 19 14.07 2.37 -2.88
N LYS A 20 13.61 3.52 -3.35
CA LYS A 20 14.46 4.62 -3.84
C LYS A 20 15.42 5.22 -2.81
N LEU A 21 15.16 5.02 -1.52
CA LEU A 21 16.00 5.54 -0.42
C LEU A 21 16.94 4.50 0.17
N ALA A 22 16.85 3.25 -0.25
CA ALA A 22 17.83 2.23 0.11
C ALA A 22 19.19 2.55 -0.52
N GLY A 23 20.29 2.38 0.23
CA GLY A 23 21.62 2.68 -0.26
C GLY A 23 22.15 4.09 0.03
N GLY A 24 21.43 4.89 0.84
CA GLY A 24 21.94 6.12 1.46
C GLY A 24 22.00 7.37 0.56
N THR A 25 21.68 7.27 -0.74
CA THR A 25 21.59 8.42 -1.63
C THR A 25 20.12 8.78 -1.86
N PRO A 26 19.62 9.90 -1.30
CA PRO A 26 18.26 10.35 -1.59
C PRO A 26 18.17 10.72 -3.08
N HIS A 27 17.32 10.02 -3.81
CA HIS A 27 16.91 10.47 -5.13
C HIS A 27 15.98 11.66 -5.00
N SER A 28 16.12 12.67 -5.85
CA SER A 28 15.29 13.89 -5.83
C SER A 28 13.79 13.61 -5.92
N ASP A 29 13.41 12.46 -6.48
CA ASP A 29 12.03 12.03 -6.69
C ASP A 29 11.54 11.05 -5.62
N ALA A 30 12.31 10.80 -4.56
CA ALA A 30 11.88 9.93 -3.48
C ALA A 30 10.83 10.64 -2.63
N VAL A 31 9.64 10.07 -2.58
CA VAL A 31 8.51 10.63 -1.84
C VAL A 31 8.27 9.94 -0.50
N ALA A 32 8.85 8.76 -0.28
CA ALA A 32 8.64 7.99 0.95
C ALA A 32 9.82 7.08 1.31
N TYR A 33 9.92 6.79 2.62
CA TYR A 33 10.71 5.67 3.14
C TYR A 33 9.84 4.42 3.15
N ASP A 34 10.22 3.44 2.36
CA ASP A 34 9.55 2.14 2.32
C ASP A 34 10.22 1.20 3.33
N LEU A 35 9.47 0.78 4.35
CA LEU A 35 9.95 -0.08 5.43
C LEU A 35 9.22 -1.42 5.39
N LEU A 36 9.96 -2.51 5.20
CA LEU A 36 9.44 -3.85 5.44
C LEU A 36 9.73 -4.20 6.91
N ILE A 37 8.68 -4.33 7.70
CA ILE A 37 8.70 -4.67 9.11
C ILE A 37 8.16 -6.10 9.22
N VAL A 38 9.03 -7.05 9.50
CA VAL A 38 8.64 -8.45 9.63
C VAL A 38 8.49 -8.80 11.09
N VAL A 39 7.32 -9.30 11.46
CA VAL A 39 6.93 -9.65 12.83
C VAL A 39 6.65 -11.15 12.92
N ARG A 40 6.83 -11.75 14.09
CA ARG A 40 6.64 -13.20 14.30
C ARG A 40 5.19 -13.59 14.13
N GLU A 41 4.31 -12.86 14.75
CA GLU A 41 2.87 -13.05 14.67
C GLU A 41 2.22 -11.74 14.24
N THR A 42 1.18 -11.81 13.44
CA THR A 42 0.38 -10.62 13.13
C THR A 42 -0.66 -10.43 14.23
N PRO A 43 -0.47 -9.47 15.13
CA PRO A 43 -1.62 -8.80 15.67
C PRO A 43 -2.30 -8.08 14.49
N GLU A 44 -3.61 -7.87 14.56
CA GLU A 44 -4.32 -6.99 13.64
C GLU A 44 -3.69 -5.59 13.71
N TYR A 45 -2.61 -5.39 12.96
CA TYR A 45 -1.96 -4.07 12.91
C TYR A 45 -2.82 -3.16 12.05
N ASP A 46 -3.52 -2.28 12.71
CA ASP A 46 -4.10 -1.13 12.03
C ASP A 46 -2.97 -0.34 11.35
N TRP A 47 -2.92 -0.44 10.03
CA TRP A 47 -1.97 0.26 9.17
C TRP A 47 -1.94 1.77 9.46
N ILE A 48 -3.11 2.39 9.63
CA ILE A 48 -3.24 3.82 9.91
C ILE A 48 -2.58 4.15 11.24
N ARG A 49 -2.81 3.29 12.24
CA ARG A 49 -2.20 3.43 13.56
C ARG A 49 -0.69 3.23 13.51
N ALA A 50 -0.21 2.22 12.78
CA ALA A 50 1.21 1.97 12.58
C ALA A 50 1.91 3.18 11.94
N LYS A 51 1.36 3.69 10.84
CA LYS A 51 1.88 4.88 10.15
C LYS A 51 1.86 6.12 11.05
N ARG A 52 0.80 6.31 11.83
CA ARG A 52 0.69 7.41 12.78
C ARG A 52 1.75 7.33 13.86
N ILE A 53 1.98 6.15 14.44
CA ILE A 53 3.01 5.93 15.46
C ILE A 53 4.40 6.22 14.89
N LEU A 54 4.74 5.68 13.73
CA LEU A 54 6.02 5.92 13.08
C LEU A 54 6.23 7.41 12.80
N ARG A 55 5.22 8.07 12.24
CA ARG A 55 5.27 9.51 11.95
C ARG A 55 5.40 10.36 13.23
N TYR A 56 4.69 9.98 14.30
CA TYR A 56 4.74 10.71 15.56
C TYR A 56 6.11 10.63 16.24
N ARG A 57 6.81 9.52 16.08
CA ARG A 57 8.17 9.29 16.60
C ARG A 57 9.28 9.95 15.79
N MET A 58 8.98 10.45 14.59
CA MET A 58 9.93 11.25 13.81
C MET A 58 10.13 12.63 14.44
N PRO A 59 11.36 13.19 14.39
CA PRO A 59 11.59 14.59 14.73
C PRO A 59 10.67 15.52 13.94
N TYR A 60 10.13 16.55 14.59
CA TYR A 60 9.11 17.44 14.02
C TYR A 60 9.48 18.01 12.63
N ARG A 61 10.77 18.34 12.43
CA ARG A 61 11.30 18.88 11.17
C ARG A 61 11.10 17.94 9.96
N TYR A 62 11.02 16.63 10.19
CA TYR A 62 10.83 15.65 9.11
C TYR A 62 9.38 15.24 8.90
N ARG A 63 8.48 15.50 9.85
CA ARG A 63 7.08 15.07 9.78
C ARG A 63 6.29 15.66 8.61
N LYS A 64 6.69 16.85 8.15
CA LYS A 64 6.00 17.57 7.07
C LYS A 64 6.43 17.15 5.67
N VAL A 65 7.66 16.65 5.54
CA VAL A 65 8.31 16.42 4.22
C VAL A 65 8.60 14.97 3.93
N THR A 66 8.40 14.09 4.90
CA THR A 66 8.78 12.68 4.75
C THR A 66 7.58 11.78 4.96
N TYR A 67 7.30 10.98 3.94
CA TYR A 67 6.34 9.89 4.05
C TYR A 67 7.04 8.61 4.52
N ILE A 68 6.33 7.79 5.27
CA ILE A 68 6.77 6.46 5.65
C ILE A 68 5.70 5.48 5.21
N ASN A 69 6.10 4.48 4.46
CA ASN A 69 5.27 3.35 4.07
C ASN A 69 5.73 2.11 4.83
N PRO A 70 5.16 1.77 5.97
CA PRO A 70 5.45 0.52 6.62
C PRO A 70 4.67 -0.61 5.94
N TYR A 71 5.35 -1.65 5.54
CA TYR A 71 4.79 -2.93 5.12
C TYR A 71 5.02 -3.91 6.26
N ILE A 72 3.97 -4.20 7.03
CA ILE A 72 4.05 -5.08 8.19
C ILE A 72 3.55 -6.44 7.76
N LEU A 73 4.44 -7.43 7.76
CA LEU A 73 4.13 -8.77 7.30
C LEU A 73 4.55 -9.80 8.36
N PRO A 74 3.79 -10.88 8.52
CA PRO A 74 4.20 -11.98 9.39
C PRO A 74 5.36 -12.76 8.79
N LEU A 75 6.22 -13.28 9.63
CA LEU A 75 7.41 -14.03 9.20
C LEU A 75 7.04 -15.24 8.34
N ASN A 76 6.03 -16.01 8.74
CA ASN A 76 5.55 -17.17 7.99
C ASN A 76 5.09 -16.80 6.56
N TYR A 77 4.45 -15.63 6.39
CA TYR A 77 4.07 -15.14 5.06
C TYR A 77 5.31 -14.84 4.21
N VAL A 78 6.26 -14.10 4.78
CA VAL A 78 7.49 -13.72 4.07
C VAL A 78 8.33 -14.93 3.68
N GLU A 79 8.39 -15.96 4.52
CA GLU A 79 9.14 -17.19 4.24
C GLU A 79 8.44 -18.10 3.20
N SER A 80 7.11 -18.07 3.13
CA SER A 80 6.34 -18.91 2.20
C SER A 80 6.07 -18.25 0.84
N HIS A 81 6.11 -16.92 0.74
CA HIS A 81 5.77 -16.18 -0.47
C HIS A 81 7.02 -15.60 -1.14
N ARG A 82 7.13 -15.82 -2.46
CA ARG A 82 8.22 -15.30 -3.28
C ARG A 82 7.69 -14.30 -4.30
N THR A 83 7.23 -13.16 -3.82
CA THR A 83 6.78 -12.07 -4.69
C THR A 83 7.97 -11.20 -5.15
N PRO A 84 7.86 -10.50 -6.30
CA PRO A 84 8.88 -9.55 -6.74
C PRO A 84 9.20 -8.52 -5.66
N PHE A 85 8.19 -7.98 -5.00
CA PHE A 85 8.33 -7.03 -3.91
C PHE A 85 9.21 -7.55 -2.77
N LEU A 86 8.90 -8.76 -2.26
CA LEU A 86 9.67 -9.36 -1.18
C LEU A 86 11.11 -9.69 -1.63
N TYR A 87 11.25 -10.17 -2.85
CA TYR A 87 12.57 -10.46 -3.41
C TYR A 87 13.45 -9.21 -3.44
N PHE A 88 12.96 -8.10 -4.02
CA PHE A 88 13.73 -6.87 -4.13
C PHE A 88 13.97 -6.23 -2.76
N ALA A 89 12.97 -6.22 -1.88
CA ALA A 89 13.14 -5.71 -0.52
C ALA A 89 14.27 -6.43 0.23
N HIS A 90 14.41 -7.75 0.05
CA HIS A 90 15.47 -8.53 0.69
C HIS A 90 16.81 -8.49 -0.04
N ALA A 91 16.82 -8.45 -1.37
CA ALA A 91 18.04 -8.45 -2.18
C ALA A 91 18.78 -7.11 -2.09
N GLU A 92 18.04 -6.00 -2.19
CA GLU A 92 18.56 -4.65 -2.32
C GLU A 92 18.38 -3.81 -1.06
N GLY A 93 17.46 -4.20 -0.16
CA GLY A 93 17.14 -3.46 1.04
C GLY A 93 18.30 -3.39 2.03
N GLU A 94 18.34 -2.28 2.77
CA GLU A 94 19.25 -2.05 3.88
C GLU A 94 18.63 -2.62 5.16
N LEU A 95 19.37 -3.52 5.85
CA LEU A 95 18.94 -4.07 7.11
C LEU A 95 19.11 -3.03 8.22
N LEU A 96 17.99 -2.52 8.73
CA LEU A 96 17.98 -1.53 9.80
C LEU A 96 17.94 -2.14 11.21
N HIS A 97 17.31 -3.29 11.34
CA HIS A 97 17.17 -4.02 12.59
C HIS A 97 17.06 -5.53 12.32
N CYS A 98 17.59 -6.32 13.24
CA CYS A 98 17.41 -7.77 13.31
C CYS A 98 17.37 -8.17 14.78
N SER A 99 16.37 -8.95 15.17
CA SER A 99 16.29 -9.51 16.54
C SER A 99 17.43 -10.49 16.80
N ASP A 100 17.83 -10.65 18.05
CA ASP A 100 18.90 -11.58 18.43
C ASP A 100 18.54 -13.06 18.15
N HIS A 101 17.25 -13.33 18.00
CA HIS A 101 16.71 -14.67 17.78
C HIS A 101 16.54 -15.04 16.32
N TYR A 102 16.67 -14.06 15.40
CA TYR A 102 16.49 -14.25 13.97
C TYR A 102 17.79 -14.06 13.20
N ARG A 103 18.07 -14.96 12.27
CA ARG A 103 19.22 -14.83 11.37
C ARG A 103 18.76 -14.37 10.00
N PHE A 104 18.87 -13.09 9.75
CA PHE A 104 18.55 -12.51 8.44
C PHE A 104 19.41 -13.14 7.33
N ARG A 105 18.77 -13.51 6.23
CA ARG A 105 19.43 -14.06 5.03
C ARG A 105 18.88 -13.39 3.78
N ARG A 106 19.79 -12.97 2.91
CA ARG A 106 19.41 -12.51 1.58
C ARG A 106 19.02 -13.69 0.68
N PRO A 107 18.08 -13.49 -0.29
CA PRO A 107 17.69 -14.54 -1.21
C PRO A 107 18.89 -14.97 -2.08
N LYS A 108 19.10 -16.29 -2.19
CA LYS A 108 20.21 -16.85 -2.97
C LYS A 108 19.88 -17.01 -4.44
N HIS A 109 18.61 -17.16 -4.76
CA HIS A 109 18.13 -17.43 -6.12
C HIS A 109 17.12 -16.37 -6.52
N PRO A 110 17.17 -15.89 -7.79
CA PRO A 110 16.16 -14.99 -8.31
C PRO A 110 14.78 -15.66 -8.32
N ILE A 111 13.75 -14.85 -8.37
CA ILE A 111 12.39 -15.32 -8.62
C ILE A 111 12.21 -15.62 -10.10
N ASP A 112 11.18 -16.38 -10.42
CA ASP A 112 10.72 -16.56 -11.81
C ASP A 112 10.00 -15.27 -12.26
N PHE A 113 10.75 -14.39 -12.90
CA PHE A 113 10.21 -13.11 -13.39
C PHE A 113 9.18 -13.31 -14.51
N ALA A 114 9.27 -14.37 -15.31
CA ALA A 114 8.32 -14.65 -16.38
C ALA A 114 6.95 -15.02 -15.78
N LYS A 115 6.95 -15.87 -14.77
CA LYS A 115 5.74 -16.21 -14.00
C LYS A 115 5.19 -14.98 -13.29
N ALA A 116 6.03 -14.25 -12.57
CA ALA A 116 5.60 -13.03 -11.84
C ALA A 116 4.97 -11.99 -12.78
N TYR A 117 5.52 -11.81 -13.99
CA TYR A 117 4.95 -10.95 -15.01
C TYR A 117 3.60 -11.46 -15.52
N ALA A 118 3.48 -12.77 -15.79
CA ALA A 118 2.22 -13.35 -16.25
C ALA A 118 1.11 -13.19 -15.20
N ASP A 119 1.44 -13.44 -13.92
CA ASP A 119 0.51 -13.26 -12.81
C ASP A 119 0.10 -11.78 -12.68
N ALA A 120 1.06 -10.85 -12.71
CA ALA A 120 0.79 -9.43 -12.64
C ALA A 120 -0.08 -8.94 -13.82
N LYS A 121 0.20 -9.45 -15.03
CA LYS A 121 -0.60 -9.13 -16.22
C LYS A 121 -2.02 -9.64 -16.10
N PHE A 122 -2.21 -10.87 -15.63
CA PHE A 122 -3.53 -11.47 -15.43
C PHE A 122 -4.36 -10.63 -14.43
N HIS A 123 -3.78 -10.27 -13.29
CA HIS A 123 -4.44 -9.43 -12.29
C HIS A 123 -4.72 -8.02 -12.82
N PHE A 124 -3.77 -7.44 -13.55
CA PHE A 124 -3.96 -6.15 -14.19
C PHE A 124 -5.16 -6.15 -15.14
N ASP A 125 -5.20 -7.11 -16.07
CA ASP A 125 -6.27 -7.20 -17.06
C ASP A 125 -7.63 -7.45 -16.38
N THR A 126 -7.68 -8.34 -15.38
CA THR A 126 -8.89 -8.70 -14.64
C THR A 126 -9.47 -7.50 -13.87
N PHE A 127 -8.67 -6.91 -12.98
CA PHE A 127 -9.19 -5.83 -12.12
C PHE A 127 -9.41 -4.52 -12.89
N ARG A 128 -8.60 -4.25 -13.91
CA ARG A 128 -8.84 -3.13 -14.81
C ARG A 128 -10.17 -3.27 -15.54
N THR A 129 -10.49 -4.45 -16.05
CA THR A 129 -11.76 -4.71 -16.72
C THR A 129 -12.92 -4.49 -15.77
N LEU A 130 -12.89 -5.09 -14.58
CA LEU A 130 -13.92 -4.88 -13.56
C LEU A 130 -14.07 -3.41 -13.16
N GLY A 131 -12.96 -2.69 -13.01
CA GLY A 131 -12.99 -1.26 -12.71
C GLY A 131 -13.62 -0.42 -13.82
N ASN A 132 -13.31 -0.74 -15.09
CA ASN A 132 -13.90 -0.06 -16.25
C ASN A 132 -15.41 -0.34 -16.38
N ASP A 133 -15.84 -1.59 -16.19
CA ASP A 133 -17.25 -1.98 -16.24
C ASP A 133 -18.07 -1.23 -15.17
N LEU A 134 -17.52 -1.10 -13.97
CA LEU A 134 -18.15 -0.32 -12.90
C LEU A 134 -18.18 1.18 -13.20
N LEU A 135 -17.14 1.71 -13.83
CA LEU A 135 -17.11 3.12 -14.22
C LEU A 135 -18.15 3.42 -15.30
N GLU A 136 -18.34 2.53 -16.27
CA GLU A 136 -19.38 2.62 -17.28
C GLU A 136 -20.78 2.59 -16.64
N GLN A 137 -21.03 1.65 -15.72
CA GLN A 137 -22.28 1.60 -14.95
C GLN A 137 -22.51 2.88 -14.12
N ALA A 138 -21.44 3.46 -13.56
CA ALA A 138 -21.54 4.74 -12.85
C ALA A 138 -21.96 5.89 -13.78
N GLN A 139 -21.39 5.94 -14.99
CA GLN A 139 -21.74 6.95 -16.01
C GLN A 139 -23.20 6.81 -16.45
N ASP A 140 -23.66 5.59 -16.71
CA ASP A 140 -25.04 5.31 -17.08
C ASP A 140 -26.04 5.70 -15.98
N ALA A 141 -25.74 5.35 -14.73
CA ALA A 141 -26.55 5.72 -13.57
C ALA A 141 -26.63 7.25 -13.38
N PHE A 142 -25.54 7.96 -13.68
CA PHE A 142 -25.48 9.42 -13.59
C PHE A 142 -26.19 10.09 -14.76
N ALA A 143 -25.96 9.66 -16.00
CA ALA A 143 -26.56 10.26 -17.22
C ALA A 143 -28.07 10.12 -17.22
N GLY A 144 -28.62 9.04 -16.69
CA GLY A 144 -30.05 8.85 -16.52
C GLY A 144 -30.71 9.79 -15.50
N GLY A 145 -29.91 10.57 -14.75
CA GLY A 145 -30.39 11.50 -13.71
C GLY A 145 -31.11 10.83 -12.53
N ARG A 146 -31.17 9.49 -12.53
CA ARG A 146 -32.10 8.72 -11.68
C ARG A 146 -31.48 8.22 -10.38
N ASN A 147 -30.15 8.11 -10.29
CA ASN A 147 -29.56 7.54 -9.08
C ASN A 147 -28.11 7.95 -8.84
N VAL A 148 -27.90 9.21 -8.41
CA VAL A 148 -26.58 9.74 -8.05
C VAL A 148 -25.87 8.89 -6.99
N ARG A 149 -26.63 8.28 -6.06
CA ARG A 149 -26.08 7.41 -5.03
C ARG A 149 -25.49 6.13 -5.64
N LEU A 150 -26.19 5.51 -6.58
CA LEU A 150 -25.71 4.31 -7.27
C LEU A 150 -24.48 4.63 -8.13
N ALA A 151 -24.48 5.75 -8.84
CA ALA A 151 -23.31 6.22 -9.58
C ALA A 151 -22.09 6.37 -8.67
N ALA A 152 -22.27 6.99 -7.51
CA ALA A 152 -21.20 7.16 -6.55
C ALA A 152 -20.71 5.80 -5.95
N GLN A 153 -21.59 4.83 -5.76
CA GLN A 153 -21.21 3.48 -5.32
C GLN A 153 -20.35 2.76 -6.36
N PHE A 154 -20.77 2.76 -7.62
CA PHE A 154 -20.00 2.15 -8.71
C PHE A 154 -18.65 2.85 -8.91
N SER A 155 -18.61 4.19 -8.83
CA SER A 155 -17.35 4.95 -8.90
C SER A 155 -16.40 4.59 -7.76
N ALA A 156 -16.91 4.46 -6.54
CA ALA A 156 -16.10 4.09 -5.39
C ALA A 156 -15.53 2.67 -5.51
N GLN A 157 -16.33 1.71 -5.99
CA GLN A 157 -15.88 0.35 -6.26
C GLN A 157 -14.85 0.32 -7.40
N ALA A 158 -15.05 1.07 -8.47
CA ALA A 158 -14.09 1.19 -9.57
C ALA A 158 -12.72 1.68 -9.08
N ILE A 159 -12.69 2.71 -8.23
CA ILE A 159 -11.45 3.21 -7.61
C ILE A 159 -10.76 2.12 -6.82
N VAL A 160 -11.48 1.33 -6.03
CA VAL A 160 -10.93 0.20 -5.27
C VAL A 160 -10.28 -0.82 -6.22
N TYR A 161 -10.93 -1.22 -7.30
CA TYR A 161 -10.36 -2.15 -8.28
C TYR A 161 -9.12 -1.58 -8.99
N PHE A 162 -9.12 -0.29 -9.34
CA PHE A 162 -7.93 0.33 -9.91
C PHE A 162 -6.75 0.36 -8.94
N TYR A 163 -7.00 0.60 -7.66
CA TYR A 163 -5.95 0.51 -6.65
C TYR A 163 -5.46 -0.92 -6.44
N HIS A 164 -6.34 -1.93 -6.45
CA HIS A 164 -5.92 -3.34 -6.43
C HIS A 164 -5.03 -3.67 -7.63
N THR A 165 -5.42 -3.22 -8.84
CA THR A 165 -4.61 -3.37 -10.06
C THR A 165 -3.19 -2.83 -9.85
N LEU A 166 -3.09 -1.57 -9.42
CA LEU A 166 -1.80 -0.92 -9.20
C LEU A 166 -0.99 -1.61 -8.11
N TYR A 167 -1.64 -1.94 -6.99
CA TYR A 167 -0.97 -2.58 -5.88
C TYR A 167 -0.36 -3.93 -6.27
N TYR A 168 -1.12 -4.76 -6.98
CA TYR A 168 -0.61 -6.04 -7.45
C TYR A 168 0.56 -5.91 -8.43
N VAL A 169 0.46 -4.97 -9.38
CA VAL A 169 1.54 -4.72 -10.35
C VAL A 169 2.84 -4.32 -9.65
N TYR A 170 2.76 -3.48 -8.60
CA TYR A 170 3.94 -3.01 -7.88
C TYR A 170 4.49 -4.02 -6.87
N HIS A 171 3.63 -4.81 -6.23
CA HIS A 171 4.01 -5.65 -5.10
C HIS A 171 3.96 -7.15 -5.41
N GLY A 172 3.23 -7.57 -6.46
CA GLY A 172 3.00 -8.98 -6.78
C GLY A 172 2.24 -9.73 -5.69
N MET A 173 1.41 -9.02 -4.93
CA MET A 173 0.57 -9.60 -3.88
C MET A 173 -0.77 -8.87 -3.79
N GLU A 174 -1.78 -9.57 -3.29
CA GLU A 174 -3.11 -9.01 -3.08
C GLU A 174 -3.11 -8.05 -1.89
N PHE A 175 -4.10 -7.17 -1.89
CA PHE A 175 -4.28 -6.16 -0.87
C PHE A 175 -5.66 -6.34 -0.22
N ASP A 176 -5.70 -6.89 1.00
CA ASP A 176 -6.96 -7.21 1.70
C ASP A 176 -7.77 -6.00 2.18
N ILE A 177 -7.33 -4.78 1.85
CA ILE A 177 -8.00 -3.58 2.29
C ILE A 177 -8.85 -3.01 1.15
N HIS A 178 -10.15 -2.87 1.40
CA HIS A 178 -11.13 -2.28 0.48
C HIS A 178 -11.51 -0.84 0.84
N ASP A 179 -10.73 -0.19 1.71
CA ASP A 179 -10.91 1.21 2.10
C ASP A 179 -10.17 2.13 1.10
N PRO A 180 -10.88 2.90 0.26
CA PRO A 180 -10.26 3.72 -0.79
C PRO A 180 -9.33 4.80 -0.22
N VAL A 181 -9.57 5.28 1.01
CA VAL A 181 -8.70 6.26 1.68
C VAL A 181 -7.36 5.63 2.03
N VAL A 182 -7.39 4.42 2.62
CA VAL A 182 -6.17 3.69 2.99
C VAL A 182 -5.40 3.27 1.75
N MET A 183 -6.11 2.79 0.72
CA MET A 183 -5.51 2.39 -0.54
C MET A 183 -4.83 3.58 -1.23
N HIS A 184 -5.52 4.73 -1.32
CA HIS A 184 -4.93 5.94 -1.87
C HIS A 184 -3.68 6.37 -1.11
N ASP A 185 -3.74 6.41 0.23
CA ASP A 185 -2.60 6.82 1.05
C ASP A 185 -1.36 5.91 0.85
N ARG A 186 -1.57 4.64 0.57
CA ARG A 186 -0.48 3.72 0.20
C ARG A 186 0.02 3.94 -1.22
N MET A 187 -0.90 4.08 -2.18
CA MET A 187 -0.53 4.10 -3.60
C MET A 187 0.07 5.44 -4.02
N ARG A 188 -0.36 6.56 -3.42
CA ARG A 188 0.13 7.91 -3.78
C ARG A 188 1.63 8.08 -3.62
N THR A 189 2.28 7.25 -2.81
CA THR A 189 3.72 7.32 -2.58
C THR A 189 4.55 6.53 -3.61
N LEU A 190 3.91 5.72 -4.45
CA LEU A 190 4.60 4.95 -5.49
C LEU A 190 5.10 5.81 -6.64
N SER A 191 4.40 6.91 -6.93
CA SER A 191 4.85 7.86 -7.96
C SER A 191 4.31 9.26 -7.70
N THR A 192 5.01 10.26 -8.24
CA THR A 192 4.58 11.66 -8.22
C THR A 192 3.23 11.87 -8.93
N LYS A 193 2.95 11.10 -9.98
CA LYS A 193 1.65 11.17 -10.67
C LYS A 193 0.51 10.68 -9.79
N LEU A 194 0.72 9.61 -9.04
CA LEU A 194 -0.29 9.10 -8.11
C LEU A 194 -0.51 10.03 -6.91
N MET A 195 0.52 10.80 -6.51
CA MET A 195 0.36 11.85 -5.50
C MET A 195 -0.62 12.94 -5.91
N LEU A 196 -0.74 13.23 -7.22
CA LEU A 196 -1.62 14.27 -7.74
C LEU A 196 -3.07 13.79 -7.92
N VAL A 197 -3.30 12.48 -7.87
CA VAL A 197 -4.67 11.93 -7.85
C VAL A 197 -5.25 12.20 -6.46
N PHE A 198 -6.37 12.91 -6.38
CA PHE A 198 -6.97 13.37 -5.12
C PHE A 198 -6.01 14.19 -4.25
N ASP A 199 -5.32 15.16 -4.88
CA ASP A 199 -4.39 16.05 -4.20
C ASP A 199 -5.08 16.84 -3.07
N ASP A 200 -4.44 16.85 -1.89
CA ASP A 200 -4.91 17.57 -0.70
C ASP A 200 -4.93 19.12 -0.86
N ASN A 201 -4.33 19.66 -1.93
CA ASN A 201 -4.36 21.09 -2.24
C ASN A 201 -5.72 21.57 -2.78
N HIS A 202 -6.57 20.66 -3.23
CA HIS A 202 -7.92 20.97 -3.69
C HIS A 202 -8.94 20.52 -2.65
N ILE A 203 -9.71 21.47 -2.13
CA ILE A 203 -10.69 21.22 -1.06
C ILE A 203 -11.70 20.13 -1.43
N GLU A 204 -12.05 20.01 -2.70
CA GLU A 204 -12.95 18.99 -3.24
C GLU A 204 -12.36 17.58 -3.05
N ASN A 205 -11.06 17.42 -3.21
CA ASN A 205 -10.38 16.14 -3.08
C ASN A 205 -10.29 15.68 -1.62
N ILE A 206 -10.17 16.61 -0.67
CA ILE A 206 -10.11 16.28 0.77
C ILE A 206 -11.37 15.53 1.22
N PHE A 207 -12.52 15.87 0.65
CA PHE A 207 -13.81 15.28 1.02
C PHE A 207 -14.21 14.10 0.14
N THR A 208 -13.68 13.99 -1.08
CA THR A 208 -14.13 12.99 -2.06
C THR A 208 -13.89 11.55 -1.59
N LEU A 209 -12.66 11.19 -1.23
CA LEU A 209 -12.34 9.83 -0.78
C LEU A 209 -13.02 9.43 0.53
N PRO A 210 -13.06 10.27 1.59
CA PRO A 210 -13.82 9.96 2.80
C PRO A 210 -15.32 9.80 2.55
N TRP A 211 -15.89 10.57 1.63
CA TRP A 211 -17.28 10.46 1.24
C TRP A 211 -17.55 9.16 0.48
N LEU A 212 -16.70 8.79 -0.48
CA LEU A 212 -16.79 7.52 -1.20
C LEU A 212 -16.66 6.32 -0.26
N LYS A 213 -15.76 6.38 0.73
CA LYS A 213 -15.66 5.37 1.78
C LYS A 213 -16.98 5.22 2.55
N GLN A 214 -17.61 6.32 2.94
CA GLN A 214 -18.89 6.28 3.66
C GLN A 214 -20.00 5.62 2.81
N ILE A 215 -19.99 5.86 1.51
CA ILE A 215 -20.94 5.25 0.59
C ILE A 215 -20.73 3.72 0.53
N LEU A 216 -19.50 3.27 0.41
CA LEU A 216 -19.17 1.84 0.39
C LEU A 216 -19.57 1.13 1.69
N MET A 217 -19.29 1.76 2.84
CA MET A 217 -19.60 1.16 4.15
C MET A 217 -21.09 1.11 4.48
N LYS A 218 -21.91 1.94 3.84
CA LYS A 218 -23.39 1.97 4.06
C LYS A 218 -24.16 1.04 3.13
N THR A 219 -23.48 0.29 2.28
CA THR A 219 -24.11 -0.70 1.42
C THR A 219 -24.26 -2.04 2.14
N PRO A 220 -25.43 -2.71 2.08
CA PRO A 220 -25.67 -4.00 2.74
C PRO A 220 -24.94 -5.20 2.11
N TYR A 221 -23.99 -4.97 1.20
CA TYR A 221 -23.21 -6.02 0.52
C TYR A 221 -21.81 -6.25 1.13
N SER A 222 -21.53 -5.71 2.30
CA SER A 222 -20.32 -6.02 3.07
C SER A 222 -20.63 -7.12 4.10
N ALA A 223 -21.06 -8.27 3.62
CA ALA A 223 -21.18 -9.48 4.42
C ALA A 223 -20.56 -10.65 3.68
#